data_ad0fb027fcc547ef1ae474ff344f042a
#
_entry.id   ad0fb027fcc547ef1ae474ff344f042a
#
_cell.length_a   1.000
_cell.length_b   1.000
_cell.length_c   1.000
_cell.angle_alpha   90.00
_cell.angle_beta   90.00
_cell.angle_gamma   90.00
#
_symmetry.space_group_name_H-M   'P 1'
#
loop_
_entity.id
_entity.type
_entity.pdbx_description
1 polymer ?
#
loop_
_entity_poly.entity_id
_entity_poly.type
_entity_poly.pdbx_seq_one_letter_code
_entity_poly.pdbx_strand_id
1 'polypeptide(L)'
;MIDKATVRKKLKEYTQLGLIVSEKTGKQLSYHRADTLDLSSCHDAICFFAQMGMVGVIGNYLMHQLSVQDSIFTFKHYYIAHALDSEILYQLLCAIQEKREVRIHHKQHQKNILWDLIPLKIFVSTQNGRQYLFAYHKHYHRISSYRMDYMDHVTLLEPSSQFDKKRELLSSLQKHMWGVRCSSHNIHLEHVEFQIYFSDYEEFIYQRLVREK
;
A
#
# COMPACT_ATOMS: atom_id res chain seq x y z
N MET A 1 -23.38 6.19 27.27
CA MET A 1 -23.47 4.79 27.80
C MET A 1 -24.24 3.99 26.76
N ILE A 2 -23.66 2.88 26.23
CA ILE A 2 -24.34 2.05 25.22
C ILE A 2 -25.36 1.16 25.95
N ASP A 3 -26.60 1.19 25.47
CA ASP A 3 -27.69 0.39 26.04
C ASP A 3 -27.49 -1.11 25.82
N LYS A 4 -27.78 -1.93 26.84
CA LYS A 4 -27.65 -3.39 26.81
C LYS A 4 -28.48 -4.04 25.70
N ALA A 5 -29.65 -3.47 25.37
CA ALA A 5 -30.50 -3.95 24.30
C ALA A 5 -29.84 -3.77 22.93
N THR A 6 -29.20 -2.62 22.71
CA THR A 6 -28.44 -2.34 21.48
C THR A 6 -27.28 -3.31 21.30
N VAL A 7 -26.53 -3.60 22.37
CA VAL A 7 -25.43 -4.57 22.32
C VAL A 7 -25.93 -5.96 21.94
N ARG A 8 -27.00 -6.43 22.58
CA ARG A 8 -27.61 -7.74 22.28
C ARG A 8 -28.09 -7.84 20.84
N LYS A 9 -28.69 -6.77 20.31
CA LYS A 9 -29.16 -6.71 18.91
C LYS A 9 -27.97 -6.85 17.96
N LYS A 10 -26.88 -6.12 18.20
CA LYS A 10 -25.66 -6.19 17.37
C LYS A 10 -24.96 -7.54 17.46
N LEU A 11 -24.86 -8.14 18.63
CA LEU A 11 -24.29 -9.49 18.78
C LEU A 11 -25.10 -10.52 18.00
N LYS A 12 -26.43 -10.45 18.04
CA LYS A 12 -27.31 -11.31 17.26
C LYS A 12 -27.11 -11.12 15.75
N GLU A 13 -27.06 -9.86 15.31
CA GLU A 13 -26.78 -9.50 13.91
C GLU A 13 -25.43 -10.07 13.45
N TYR A 14 -24.36 -9.89 14.23
CA TYR A 14 -23.02 -10.41 13.90
C TYR A 14 -22.97 -11.94 13.90
N THR A 15 -23.73 -12.59 14.77
CA THR A 15 -23.83 -14.07 14.74
C THR A 15 -24.55 -14.53 13.49
N GLN A 16 -25.62 -13.82 13.05
CA GLN A 16 -26.32 -14.14 11.81
C GLN A 16 -25.48 -13.92 10.56
N LEU A 17 -24.57 -12.94 10.61
CA LEU A 17 -23.59 -12.67 9.54
C LEU A 17 -22.37 -13.61 9.57
N GLY A 18 -22.32 -14.55 10.53
CA GLY A 18 -21.18 -15.45 10.66
C GLY A 18 -19.87 -14.79 11.09
N LEU A 19 -19.92 -13.54 11.59
CA LEU A 19 -18.72 -12.82 12.05
C LEU A 19 -18.24 -13.29 13.42
N ILE A 20 -19.19 -13.74 14.25
CA ILE A 20 -18.91 -14.26 15.58
C ILE A 20 -19.71 -15.56 15.81
N VAL A 21 -19.16 -16.41 16.64
CA VAL A 21 -19.81 -17.64 17.10
C VAL A 21 -20.22 -17.46 18.54
N SER A 22 -21.44 -17.88 18.89
CA SER A 22 -21.90 -17.88 20.28
C SER A 22 -21.77 -19.29 20.87
N GLU A 23 -21.14 -19.39 22.03
CA GLU A 23 -20.99 -20.61 22.78
C GLU A 23 -21.69 -20.51 24.13
N LYS A 24 -22.47 -21.52 24.49
CA LYS A 24 -23.20 -21.55 25.75
C LYS A 24 -22.59 -22.59 26.68
N THR A 25 -21.99 -22.11 27.77
CA THR A 25 -21.45 -22.96 28.81
C THR A 25 -22.30 -22.80 30.07
N GLY A 26 -23.17 -23.78 30.35
CA GLY A 26 -24.14 -23.69 31.43
C GLY A 26 -25.17 -22.56 31.25
N LYS A 27 -25.19 -21.60 32.19
CA LYS A 27 -26.05 -20.39 32.11
C LYS A 27 -25.39 -19.20 31.42
N GLN A 28 -24.10 -19.30 31.11
CA GLN A 28 -23.33 -18.20 30.54
C GLN A 28 -23.24 -18.36 29.01
N LEU A 29 -23.49 -17.24 28.30
CA LEU A 29 -23.32 -17.12 26.86
C LEU A 29 -22.07 -16.29 26.58
N SER A 30 -21.10 -16.88 25.89
CA SER A 30 -19.87 -16.23 25.41
C SER A 30 -19.91 -16.06 23.89
N TYR A 31 -19.20 -15.06 23.40
CA TYR A 31 -19.07 -14.78 21.98
C TYR A 31 -17.61 -14.75 21.61
N HIS A 32 -17.25 -15.48 20.55
CA HIS A 32 -15.90 -15.55 20.02
C HIS A 32 -15.90 -15.10 18.56
N ARG A 33 -14.79 -14.63 18.07
CA ARG A 33 -14.63 -14.36 16.65
C ARG A 33 -14.77 -15.69 15.88
N ALA A 34 -15.46 -15.66 14.74
CA ALA A 34 -15.49 -16.80 13.85
C ALA A 34 -14.08 -17.07 13.29
N ASP A 35 -13.66 -18.33 13.26
CA ASP A 35 -12.34 -18.71 12.73
C ASP A 35 -12.29 -18.53 11.21
N THR A 36 -13.42 -18.72 10.54
CA THR A 36 -13.57 -18.53 9.10
C THR A 36 -14.78 -17.64 8.82
N LEU A 37 -14.59 -16.63 7.96
CA LEU A 37 -15.66 -15.78 7.45
C LEU A 37 -16.17 -16.39 6.14
N ASP A 38 -17.48 -16.67 6.06
CA ASP A 38 -18.11 -16.97 4.79
C ASP A 38 -18.38 -15.69 4.02
N LEU A 39 -17.53 -15.42 3.04
CA LEU A 39 -17.60 -14.26 2.16
C LEU A 39 -18.10 -14.63 0.76
N SER A 40 -18.64 -15.82 0.57
CA SER A 40 -19.11 -16.30 -0.73
C SER A 40 -20.15 -15.38 -1.37
N SER A 41 -21.05 -14.81 -0.57
CA SER A 41 -22.05 -13.83 -1.01
C SER A 41 -21.45 -12.44 -1.39
N CYS A 42 -20.20 -12.19 -1.02
CA CYS A 42 -19.52 -10.92 -1.31
C CYS A 42 -18.49 -11.05 -2.43
N HIS A 43 -18.41 -12.22 -3.08
CA HIS A 43 -17.42 -12.54 -4.10
C HIS A 43 -17.24 -11.42 -5.15
N ASP A 44 -18.33 -11.02 -5.80
CA ASP A 44 -18.28 -10.02 -6.86
C ASP A 44 -17.85 -8.64 -6.36
N ALA A 45 -18.28 -8.25 -5.15
CA ALA A 45 -17.86 -7.00 -4.53
C ALA A 45 -16.35 -7.03 -4.21
N ILE A 46 -15.83 -8.16 -3.74
CA ILE A 46 -14.40 -8.34 -3.46
C ILE A 46 -13.60 -8.24 -4.76
N CYS A 47 -14.05 -8.92 -5.83
CA CYS A 47 -13.43 -8.84 -7.15
C CYS A 47 -13.44 -7.42 -7.71
N PHE A 48 -14.55 -6.68 -7.53
CA PHE A 48 -14.64 -5.28 -7.91
C PHE A 48 -13.61 -4.43 -7.15
N PHE A 49 -13.56 -4.54 -5.83
CA PHE A 49 -12.62 -3.78 -5.01
C PHE A 49 -11.16 -4.14 -5.29
N ALA A 50 -10.85 -5.38 -5.64
CA ALA A 50 -9.49 -5.79 -5.98
C ALA A 50 -8.88 -4.97 -7.14
N GLN A 51 -9.71 -4.39 -8.00
CA GLN A 51 -9.27 -3.57 -9.14
C GLN A 51 -9.22 -2.06 -8.84
N MET A 52 -9.50 -1.65 -7.61
CA MET A 52 -9.64 -0.24 -7.24
C MET A 52 -8.33 0.43 -6.76
N GLY A 53 -7.18 0.09 -7.32
CA GLY A 53 -5.89 0.69 -6.98
C GLY A 53 -5.54 0.51 -5.50
N MET A 54 -5.36 1.59 -4.76
CA MET A 54 -4.97 1.52 -3.34
C MET A 54 -5.98 0.76 -2.47
N VAL A 55 -7.27 0.91 -2.73
CA VAL A 55 -8.33 0.18 -2.03
C VAL A 55 -8.34 -1.30 -2.41
N GLY A 56 -7.88 -1.61 -3.61
CA GLY A 56 -7.77 -2.96 -4.15
C GLY A 56 -6.88 -3.89 -3.33
N VAL A 57 -5.96 -3.34 -2.51
CA VAL A 57 -5.14 -4.14 -1.59
C VAL A 57 -6.00 -4.99 -0.67
N ILE A 58 -7.11 -4.44 -0.16
CA ILE A 58 -8.05 -5.17 0.69
C ILE A 58 -8.74 -6.27 -0.13
N GLY A 59 -9.19 -5.94 -1.34
CA GLY A 59 -9.81 -6.90 -2.25
C GLY A 59 -8.87 -8.05 -2.59
N ASN A 60 -7.62 -7.76 -2.97
CA ASN A 60 -6.62 -8.79 -3.27
C ASN A 60 -6.33 -9.68 -2.05
N TYR A 61 -6.15 -9.08 -0.87
CA TYR A 61 -5.98 -9.87 0.34
C TYR A 61 -7.14 -10.85 0.56
N LEU A 62 -8.37 -10.40 0.39
CA LEU A 62 -9.55 -11.25 0.54
C LEU A 62 -9.64 -12.32 -0.55
N MET A 63 -9.31 -12.00 -1.80
CA MET A 63 -9.28 -12.97 -2.89
C MET A 63 -8.27 -14.08 -2.64
N HIS A 64 -7.08 -13.77 -2.14
CA HIS A 64 -6.07 -14.77 -1.76
C HIS A 64 -6.57 -15.68 -0.65
N GLN A 65 -7.25 -15.14 0.36
CA GLN A 65 -7.81 -15.93 1.46
C GLN A 65 -8.95 -16.85 1.01
N LEU A 66 -9.72 -16.44 0.02
CA LEU A 66 -10.90 -17.15 -0.46
C LEU A 66 -10.64 -18.03 -1.68
N SER A 67 -9.41 -18.02 -2.21
CA SER A 67 -9.03 -18.71 -3.45
C SER A 67 -9.97 -18.40 -4.64
N VAL A 68 -10.40 -17.14 -4.75
CA VAL A 68 -11.29 -16.66 -5.80
C VAL A 68 -10.55 -16.59 -7.13
N GLN A 69 -11.08 -17.24 -8.17
CA GLN A 69 -10.46 -17.29 -9.50
C GLN A 69 -11.26 -16.57 -10.59
N ASP A 70 -12.58 -16.51 -10.44
CA ASP A 70 -13.46 -15.93 -11.47
C ASP A 70 -14.16 -14.68 -11.00
N SER A 71 -14.34 -13.70 -11.89
CA SER A 71 -15.06 -12.47 -11.65
C SER A 71 -16.02 -12.15 -12.79
N ILE A 72 -17.22 -11.68 -12.48
CA ILE A 72 -18.17 -11.15 -13.47
C ILE A 72 -17.75 -9.78 -14.02
N PHE A 73 -16.77 -9.13 -13.36
CA PHE A 73 -16.29 -7.82 -13.77
C PHE A 73 -15.14 -7.93 -14.76
N THR A 74 -15.22 -7.16 -15.84
CA THR A 74 -14.13 -6.96 -16.81
C THR A 74 -13.79 -5.49 -16.86
N PHE A 75 -12.56 -5.14 -16.46
CA PHE A 75 -12.07 -3.76 -16.46
C PHE A 75 -11.39 -3.47 -17.79
N LYS A 76 -12.06 -2.70 -18.65
CA LYS A 76 -11.62 -2.46 -20.02
C LYS A 76 -10.54 -1.39 -20.15
N HIS A 77 -10.51 -0.43 -19.25
CA HIS A 77 -9.58 0.71 -19.30
C HIS A 77 -9.12 1.09 -17.90
N TYR A 78 -7.83 1.07 -17.71
CA TYR A 78 -7.19 1.69 -16.56
C TYR A 78 -6.96 3.19 -16.86
N TYR A 79 -8.04 3.93 -16.99
CA TYR A 79 -8.02 5.35 -17.37
C TYR A 79 -7.39 6.25 -16.34
N ILE A 80 -7.20 5.74 -15.19
CA ILE A 80 -6.70 6.57 -14.11
C ILE A 80 -5.20 6.56 -14.28
N ALA A 81 -4.60 7.72 -14.29
CA ALA A 81 -3.15 7.93 -14.22
C ALA A 81 -2.48 7.19 -13.04
N HIS A 82 -3.24 6.42 -12.34
CA HIS A 82 -2.98 5.67 -11.13
C HIS A 82 -3.36 4.20 -11.27
N ALA A 83 -3.37 3.69 -12.49
CA ALA A 83 -3.57 2.25 -12.71
C ALA A 83 -2.41 1.48 -12.08
N LEU A 84 -2.45 1.43 -10.77
CA LEU A 84 -1.60 0.58 -9.97
C LEU A 84 -2.27 -0.79 -9.98
N ASP A 85 -1.52 -1.79 -10.37
CA ASP A 85 -1.93 -3.17 -10.16
C ASP A 85 -2.00 -3.44 -8.66
N SER A 86 -3.20 -3.76 -8.18
CA SER A 86 -3.45 -4.00 -6.76
C SER A 86 -2.69 -5.22 -6.24
N GLU A 87 -2.43 -6.20 -7.10
CA GLU A 87 -1.63 -7.37 -6.78
C GLU A 87 -0.18 -6.99 -6.50
N ILE A 88 0.42 -6.15 -7.37
CA ILE A 88 1.78 -5.63 -7.18
C ILE A 88 1.88 -4.87 -5.86
N LEU A 89 0.90 -4.00 -5.57
CA LEU A 89 0.87 -3.26 -4.32
C LEU A 89 0.75 -4.18 -3.11
N TYR A 90 -0.12 -5.19 -3.18
CA TYR A 90 -0.30 -6.18 -2.13
C TYR A 90 1.00 -6.94 -1.85
N GLN A 91 1.66 -7.47 -2.89
CA GLN A 91 2.92 -8.21 -2.76
C GLN A 91 4.03 -7.33 -2.15
N LEU A 92 4.12 -6.06 -2.54
CA LEU A 92 5.09 -5.13 -1.97
C LEU A 92 4.81 -4.81 -0.50
N LEU A 93 3.54 -4.67 -0.11
CA LEU A 93 3.17 -4.46 1.29
C LEU A 93 3.51 -5.69 2.15
N CYS A 94 3.22 -6.90 1.66
CA CYS A 94 3.62 -8.15 2.32
C CYS A 94 5.16 -8.21 2.48
N ALA A 95 5.91 -7.92 1.41
CA ALA A 95 7.36 -7.93 1.45
C ALA A 95 7.94 -6.94 2.47
N ILE A 96 7.38 -5.73 2.57
CA ILE A 96 7.80 -4.72 3.55
C ILE A 96 7.45 -5.16 4.97
N GLN A 97 6.27 -5.71 5.18
CA GLN A 97 5.81 -6.19 6.49
C GLN A 97 6.66 -7.36 7.00
N GLU A 98 6.97 -8.31 6.11
CA GLU A 98 7.76 -9.50 6.42
C GLU A 98 9.27 -9.27 6.29
N LYS A 99 9.70 -8.03 5.96
CA LYS A 99 11.10 -7.64 5.74
C LYS A 99 11.82 -8.49 4.70
N ARG A 100 11.11 -8.87 3.65
CA ARG A 100 11.61 -9.73 2.56
C ARG A 100 12.19 -8.92 1.42
N GLU A 101 13.12 -9.53 0.72
CA GLU A 101 13.58 -9.06 -0.58
C GLU A 101 12.52 -9.38 -1.64
N VAL A 102 12.56 -8.64 -2.74
CA VAL A 102 11.68 -8.87 -3.88
C VAL A 102 12.47 -8.88 -5.17
N ARG A 103 12.01 -9.69 -6.12
CA ARG A 103 12.40 -9.61 -7.53
C ARG A 103 11.31 -8.91 -8.30
N ILE A 104 11.64 -7.79 -8.92
CA ILE A 104 10.70 -6.97 -9.68
C ILE A 104 11.01 -7.10 -11.16
N HIS A 105 9.97 -7.38 -11.94
CA HIS A 105 10.00 -7.25 -13.37
C HIS A 105 9.55 -5.84 -13.74
N HIS A 106 10.45 -5.05 -14.31
CA HIS A 106 10.22 -3.64 -14.61
C HIS A 106 10.30 -3.38 -16.10
N LYS A 107 9.27 -2.80 -16.68
CA LYS A 107 9.25 -2.35 -18.07
C LYS A 107 9.90 -0.98 -18.17
N GLN A 108 11.07 -0.91 -18.74
CA GLN A 108 11.71 0.36 -19.08
C GLN A 108 12.20 0.32 -20.53
N HIS A 109 11.72 1.26 -21.32
CA HIS A 109 12.16 1.44 -22.72
C HIS A 109 12.18 0.12 -23.54
N GLN A 110 11.12 -0.66 -23.50
CA GLN A 110 10.97 -1.96 -24.19
C GLN A 110 11.95 -3.05 -23.73
N LYS A 111 12.70 -2.81 -22.65
CA LYS A 111 13.57 -3.82 -22.04
C LYS A 111 12.91 -4.37 -20.78
N ASN A 112 12.81 -5.68 -20.71
CA ASN A 112 12.40 -6.38 -19.51
C ASN A 112 13.60 -6.50 -18.59
N ILE A 113 13.61 -5.78 -17.48
CA ILE A 113 14.71 -5.77 -16.54
C ILE A 113 14.24 -6.40 -15.24
N LEU A 114 15.02 -7.37 -14.75
CA LEU A 114 14.80 -7.99 -13.45
C LEU A 114 15.72 -7.33 -12.42
N TRP A 115 15.13 -6.87 -11.33
CA TRP A 115 15.87 -6.28 -10.21
C TRP A 115 15.56 -7.00 -8.90
N ASP A 116 16.63 -7.37 -8.20
CA ASP A 116 16.54 -7.85 -6.82
C ASP A 116 16.73 -6.66 -5.88
N LEU A 117 15.67 -6.35 -5.13
CA LEU A 117 15.56 -5.15 -4.32
C LEU A 117 15.16 -5.50 -2.88
N ILE A 118 15.54 -4.65 -1.94
CA ILE A 118 14.96 -4.62 -0.59
C ILE A 118 13.91 -3.51 -0.59
N PRO A 119 12.61 -3.81 -0.60
CA PRO A 119 11.55 -2.82 -0.60
C PRO A 119 11.47 -2.18 0.78
N LEU A 120 11.49 -0.85 0.86
CA LEU A 120 11.61 -0.13 2.14
C LEU A 120 10.36 0.67 2.49
N LYS A 121 9.78 1.37 1.50
CA LYS A 121 8.63 2.26 1.70
C LYS A 121 7.92 2.52 0.38
N ILE A 122 6.60 2.64 0.45
CA ILE A 122 5.78 3.12 -0.66
C ILE A 122 5.46 4.59 -0.43
N PHE A 123 5.69 5.41 -1.45
CA PHE A 123 5.40 6.83 -1.47
C PHE A 123 4.30 7.11 -2.48
N VAL A 124 3.27 7.82 -2.05
CA VAL A 124 2.16 8.24 -2.90
C VAL A 124 2.23 9.75 -3.07
N SER A 125 2.41 10.20 -4.31
CA SER A 125 2.35 11.62 -4.63
C SER A 125 0.90 12.08 -4.65
N THR A 126 0.53 12.98 -3.75
CA THR A 126 -0.83 13.53 -3.68
C THR A 126 -1.13 14.51 -4.82
N GLN A 127 -0.11 15.06 -5.46
CA GLN A 127 -0.26 16.02 -6.57
C GLN A 127 -0.72 15.33 -7.87
N ASN A 128 -0.14 14.17 -8.17
CA ASN A 128 -0.41 13.47 -9.43
C ASN A 128 -0.83 12.00 -9.21
N GLY A 129 -1.00 11.59 -7.96
CA GLY A 129 -1.43 10.26 -7.55
C GLY A 129 -0.46 9.13 -7.89
N ARG A 130 0.73 9.43 -8.41
CA ARG A 130 1.71 8.39 -8.75
C ARG A 130 2.26 7.73 -7.51
N GLN A 131 2.50 6.42 -7.61
CA GLN A 131 3.08 5.62 -6.56
C GLN A 131 4.52 5.25 -6.91
N TYR A 132 5.36 5.31 -5.88
CA TYR A 132 6.79 5.00 -5.99
C TYR A 132 7.18 4.04 -4.88
N LEU A 133 7.93 3.02 -5.24
CA LEU A 133 8.62 2.17 -4.28
C LEU A 133 10.00 2.74 -4.00
N PHE A 134 10.30 3.09 -2.76
CA PHE A 134 11.68 3.28 -2.31
C PHE A 134 12.27 1.93 -1.94
N ALA A 135 13.32 1.55 -2.62
CA ALA A 135 14.00 0.28 -2.38
C ALA A 135 15.53 0.42 -2.47
N TYR A 136 16.21 -0.44 -1.73
CA TYR A 136 17.65 -0.57 -1.85
C TYR A 136 17.97 -1.57 -2.97
N HIS A 137 18.77 -1.11 -3.94
CA HIS A 137 19.23 -1.93 -5.05
C HIS A 137 20.54 -2.64 -4.66
N LYS A 138 20.50 -3.95 -4.58
CA LYS A 138 21.65 -4.75 -4.10
C LYS A 138 22.88 -4.63 -5.00
N HIS A 139 22.71 -4.69 -6.31
CA HIS A 139 23.79 -4.61 -7.27
C HIS A 139 24.44 -3.21 -7.34
N TYR A 140 23.61 -2.15 -7.31
CA TYR A 140 24.12 -0.76 -7.36
C TYR A 140 24.41 -0.16 -5.99
N HIS A 141 24.18 -0.89 -4.92
CA HIS A 141 24.41 -0.47 -3.53
C HIS A 141 23.83 0.89 -3.15
N ARG A 142 22.66 1.23 -3.69
CA ARG A 142 21.99 2.51 -3.46
C ARG A 142 20.50 2.37 -3.22
N ILE A 143 19.93 3.35 -2.52
CA ILE A 143 18.48 3.52 -2.43
C ILE A 143 18.03 4.35 -3.63
N SER A 144 16.95 3.91 -4.26
CA SER A 144 16.33 4.61 -5.39
C SER A 144 14.82 4.51 -5.32
N SER A 145 14.15 5.42 -6.01
CA SER A 145 12.71 5.38 -6.21
C SER A 145 12.35 4.72 -7.53
N TYR A 146 11.40 3.83 -7.52
CA TYR A 146 10.92 3.09 -8.67
C TYR A 146 9.45 3.37 -8.87
N ARG A 147 9.05 3.78 -10.05
CA ARG A 147 7.64 3.96 -10.40
C ARG A 147 6.93 2.61 -10.42
N MET A 148 5.85 2.49 -9.67
CA MET A 148 5.14 1.23 -9.54
C MET A 148 4.29 0.90 -10.77
N ASP A 149 3.86 1.91 -11.52
CA ASP A 149 3.13 1.73 -12.79
C ASP A 149 3.97 1.13 -13.95
N TYR A 150 5.28 1.01 -13.76
CA TYR A 150 6.17 0.28 -14.68
C TYR A 150 6.49 -1.14 -14.22
N MET A 151 5.92 -1.59 -13.12
CA MET A 151 6.12 -2.94 -12.62
C MET A 151 5.06 -3.88 -13.19
N ASP A 152 5.49 -5.01 -13.73
CA ASP A 152 4.59 -6.02 -14.27
C ASP A 152 4.36 -7.16 -13.28
N HIS A 153 5.40 -7.50 -12.54
CA HIS A 153 5.38 -8.63 -11.65
C HIS A 153 6.34 -8.43 -10.49
N VAL A 154 5.92 -8.89 -9.31
CA VAL A 154 6.72 -8.89 -8.08
C VAL A 154 6.74 -10.31 -7.52
N THR A 155 7.92 -10.82 -7.26
CA THR A 155 8.11 -12.12 -6.60
C THR A 155 8.77 -11.90 -5.24
N LEU A 156 8.18 -12.44 -4.19
CA LEU A 156 8.76 -12.39 -2.85
C LEU A 156 9.95 -13.36 -2.79
N LEU A 157 11.06 -12.86 -2.23
CA LEU A 157 12.28 -13.63 -1.98
C LEU A 157 12.44 -13.89 -0.47
N GLU A 158 13.62 -14.28 -0.04
CA GLU A 158 13.93 -14.54 1.36
C GLU A 158 13.93 -13.26 2.22
N PRO A 159 13.75 -13.38 3.54
CA PRO A 159 13.90 -12.27 4.46
C PRO A 159 15.31 -11.66 4.40
N SER A 160 15.38 -10.33 4.44
CA SER A 160 16.63 -9.59 4.37
C SER A 160 17.13 -9.15 5.74
N SER A 161 18.31 -9.61 6.13
CA SER A 161 18.98 -9.15 7.36
C SER A 161 19.37 -7.66 7.33
N GLN A 162 19.38 -7.05 6.16
CA GLN A 162 19.76 -5.65 5.98
C GLN A 162 18.56 -4.68 6.00
N PHE A 163 17.34 -5.18 6.06
CA PHE A 163 16.13 -4.38 5.90
C PHE A 163 16.10 -3.18 6.87
N ASP A 164 16.24 -3.42 8.17
CA ASP A 164 16.12 -2.37 9.18
C ASP A 164 17.19 -1.29 8.99
N LYS A 165 18.45 -1.70 8.78
CA LYS A 165 19.56 -0.77 8.50
C LYS A 165 19.30 0.09 7.25
N LYS A 166 18.74 -0.50 6.18
CA LYS A 166 18.44 0.26 4.96
C LYS A 166 17.22 1.16 5.14
N ARG A 167 16.26 0.78 5.96
CA ARG A 167 15.12 1.61 6.31
C ARG A 167 15.50 2.83 7.14
N GLU A 168 16.42 2.67 8.08
CA GLU A 168 17.00 3.79 8.84
C GLU A 168 17.76 4.75 7.92
N LEU A 169 18.56 4.23 7.00
CA LEU A 169 19.25 5.03 5.99
C LEU A 169 18.24 5.81 5.14
N LEU A 170 17.16 5.19 4.67
CA LEU A 170 16.11 5.88 3.94
C LEU A 170 15.48 7.01 4.78
N SER A 171 15.19 6.75 6.05
CA SER A 171 14.62 7.75 6.96
C SER A 171 15.54 8.95 7.14
N SER A 172 16.85 8.74 7.18
CA SER A 172 17.85 9.82 7.22
C SER A 172 17.85 10.63 5.92
N LEU A 173 17.83 9.95 4.77
CA LEU A 173 17.80 10.60 3.47
C LEU A 173 16.53 11.43 3.26
N GLN A 174 15.38 10.93 3.73
CA GLN A 174 14.08 11.60 3.57
C GLN A 174 14.02 12.99 4.21
N LYS A 175 14.83 13.26 5.24
CA LYS A 175 14.91 14.58 5.87
C LYS A 175 15.45 15.67 4.94
N HIS A 176 16.15 15.28 3.88
CA HIS A 176 16.81 16.17 2.93
C HIS A 176 16.28 15.99 1.50
N MET A 177 15.16 15.29 1.36
CA MET A 177 14.55 15.06 0.05
C MET A 177 13.45 16.08 -0.22
N TRP A 178 13.48 16.64 -1.41
CA TRP A 178 12.33 17.31 -1.97
C TRP A 178 11.74 16.44 -3.10
N GLY A 179 10.55 15.89 -2.86
CA GLY A 179 9.90 15.00 -3.81
C GLY A 179 10.38 13.55 -3.72
N VAL A 180 10.37 12.85 -4.86
CA VAL A 180 10.60 11.40 -4.93
C VAL A 180 12.00 11.00 -5.38
N ARG A 181 12.85 11.95 -5.71
CA ARG A 181 14.20 11.65 -6.18
C ARG A 181 15.12 11.43 -4.99
N CYS A 182 15.67 10.23 -4.90
CA CYS A 182 16.62 9.85 -3.87
C CYS A 182 17.88 9.28 -4.52
N SER A 183 19.03 9.72 -4.10
CA SER A 183 20.31 9.11 -4.44
C SER A 183 21.14 8.98 -3.16
N SER A 184 21.56 7.76 -2.84
CA SER A 184 22.42 7.50 -1.68
C SER A 184 23.92 7.54 -2.02
N HIS A 185 24.27 7.80 -3.29
CA HIS A 185 25.66 8.02 -3.69
C HIS A 185 25.96 9.52 -3.63
N ASN A 186 26.94 9.90 -2.81
CA ASN A 186 27.40 11.28 -2.62
C ASN A 186 26.26 12.25 -2.32
N ILE A 187 25.85 12.29 -1.06
CA ILE A 187 24.86 13.26 -0.58
C ILE A 187 25.56 14.63 -0.57
N HIS A 188 25.54 15.32 -1.70
CA HIS A 188 25.76 16.76 -1.72
C HIS A 188 24.43 17.42 -1.38
N LEU A 189 24.34 17.97 -0.18
CA LEU A 189 23.22 18.79 0.20
C LEU A 189 23.43 20.18 -0.40
N GLU A 190 22.52 20.58 -1.26
CA GLU A 190 22.48 21.93 -1.82
C GLU A 190 21.57 22.78 -0.96
N HIS A 191 22.03 23.97 -0.61
CA HIS A 191 21.18 24.96 0.02
C HIS A 191 20.42 25.70 -1.09
N VAL A 192 19.09 25.60 -1.04
CA VAL A 192 18.22 26.26 -2.02
C VAL A 192 17.33 27.24 -1.28
N GLU A 193 17.37 28.50 -1.67
CA GLU A 193 16.54 29.58 -1.15
C GLU A 193 15.58 30.03 -2.25
N PHE A 194 14.30 30.12 -1.92
CA PHE A 194 13.26 30.61 -2.82
C PHE A 194 12.65 31.87 -2.22
N GLN A 195 12.55 32.94 -3.02
CA GLN A 195 11.78 34.11 -2.70
C GLN A 195 10.55 34.14 -3.62
N ILE A 196 9.38 34.12 -3.03
CA ILE A 196 8.12 34.14 -3.76
C ILE A 196 7.42 35.46 -3.44
N TYR A 197 7.14 36.22 -4.47
CA TYR A 197 6.40 37.47 -4.38
C TYR A 197 4.96 37.21 -4.82
N PHE A 198 4.00 37.63 -4.03
CA PHE A 198 2.58 37.57 -4.37
C PHE A 198 1.87 38.80 -3.86
N SER A 199 0.78 39.18 -4.50
CA SER A 199 -0.05 40.31 -4.10
C SER A 199 -0.97 39.94 -2.92
N ASP A 200 -1.48 40.96 -2.24
CA ASP A 200 -2.41 40.76 -1.11
C ASP A 200 -3.66 39.92 -1.50
N TYR A 201 -4.04 39.94 -2.79
CA TYR A 201 -5.14 39.16 -3.32
C TYR A 201 -4.81 37.66 -3.46
N GLU A 202 -3.53 37.29 -3.36
CA GLU A 202 -3.03 35.93 -3.58
C GLU A 202 -2.56 35.27 -2.28
N GLU A 203 -3.07 35.70 -1.14
CA GLU A 203 -2.76 35.11 0.18
C GLU A 203 -2.99 33.60 0.19
N PHE A 204 -3.88 33.09 -0.64
CA PHE A 204 -4.10 31.66 -0.81
C PHE A 204 -2.83 30.90 -1.27
N ILE A 205 -1.91 31.55 -1.99
CA ILE A 205 -0.62 30.96 -2.40
C ILE A 205 0.24 30.72 -1.16
N TYR A 206 0.30 31.70 -0.25
CA TYR A 206 1.01 31.54 1.02
C TYR A 206 0.43 30.38 1.84
N GLN A 207 -0.89 30.32 1.98
CA GLN A 207 -1.58 29.27 2.71
C GLN A 207 -1.35 27.90 2.10
N ARG A 208 -1.21 27.81 0.79
CA ARG A 208 -0.87 26.59 0.08
C ARG A 208 0.57 26.17 0.36
N LEU A 209 1.52 27.09 0.26
CA LEU A 209 2.94 26.81 0.53
C LEU A 209 3.17 26.32 1.96
N VAL A 210 2.47 26.90 2.94
CA VAL A 210 2.54 26.48 4.35
C VAL A 210 2.01 25.07 4.54
N ARG A 211 0.97 24.66 3.80
CA ARG A 211 0.40 23.31 3.90
C ARG A 211 1.21 22.23 3.19
N GLU A 212 1.95 22.60 2.16
CA GLU A 212 2.76 21.65 1.37
C GLU A 212 4.19 21.48 1.92
N LYS A 213 4.49 22.11 3.06
CA LYS A 213 5.74 22.00 3.78
C LYS A 213 5.75 20.70 4.60
#